data_9bd468972186d4606651fb313ae85940
#
_entry.id   9bd468972186d4606651fb313ae85940
#
_cell.length_a   1.000
_cell.length_b   1.000
_cell.length_c   1.000
_cell.angle_alpha   90.00
_cell.angle_beta   90.00
_cell.angle_gamma   90.00
#
_symmetry.space_group_name_H-M   'P 1'
#
loop_
_entity.id
_entity.type
_entity.pdbx_description
1 polymer ?
#
loop_
_entity_poly.entity_id
_entity_poly.type
_entity_poly.pdbx_seq_one_letter_code
_entity_poly.pdbx_strand_id
1 'polypeptide(L)'
;MDNECLFDKKETEPLPTGIYTGEFISANYKKSKACNIYLLCCVKIIEGFYQGRIVFDYFHVFSDKPKFMAEQKEKLSKIGRLIGLPRGSTLDKLIGKPFMVEIGQETIGGGTIIGPSVTKNTIQGYSKIRGGHE
;
A
#
# COMPACT_ATOMS: atom_id res chain seq x y z
N MET A 1 20.85 16.31 -16.44
CA MET A 1 20.46 16.01 -16.09
C MET A 1 19.74 15.41 -16.03
N ASP A 2 19.93 15.11 -16.09
CA ASP A 2 19.41 14.32 -16.13
C ASP A 2 18.15 14.12 -15.74
N ASN A 3 17.39 14.76 -15.93
CA ASN A 3 16.03 14.65 -15.60
C ASN A 3 15.34 13.47 -16.19
N GLU A 4 15.83 13.06 -17.31
CA GLU A 4 15.28 11.86 -17.91
C GLU A 4 15.32 10.67 -16.97
N CYS A 5 16.29 10.66 -16.14
CA CYS A 5 16.41 9.54 -15.21
C CYS A 5 15.24 9.42 -14.25
N LEU A 6 14.57 10.54 -14.05
CA LEU A 6 13.43 10.55 -13.14
C LEU A 6 12.21 9.88 -13.75
N PHE A 7 12.20 9.74 -15.05
CA PHE A 7 11.02 9.24 -15.74
C PHE A 7 11.28 7.97 -16.53
N ASP A 8 12.29 7.22 -16.16
CA ASP A 8 12.54 5.99 -16.85
C ASP A 8 11.41 5.01 -16.58
N LYS A 9 11.39 3.94 -17.35
CA LYS A 9 10.30 3.00 -17.27
C LYS A 9 10.17 2.35 -15.90
N LYS A 10 11.29 2.19 -15.22
CA LYS A 10 11.26 1.60 -13.89
C LYS A 10 10.43 2.43 -12.94
N GLU A 11 10.42 3.77 -13.15
CA GLU A 11 9.68 4.66 -12.29
C GLU A 11 8.21 4.74 -12.64
N THR A 12 7.85 4.50 -13.88
CA THR A 12 6.49 4.76 -14.34
C THR A 12 5.68 3.50 -14.59
N GLU A 13 6.34 2.38 -14.84
CA GLU A 13 5.61 1.15 -15.12
C GLU A 13 5.13 0.51 -13.83
N PRO A 14 4.00 -0.21 -13.87
CA PRO A 14 3.57 -0.95 -12.70
C PRO A 14 4.62 -1.96 -12.27
N LEU A 15 4.71 -2.17 -10.97
CA LEU A 15 5.60 -3.20 -10.45
C LEU A 15 5.10 -4.57 -10.87
N PRO A 16 6.00 -5.48 -11.22
CA PRO A 16 5.57 -6.86 -11.47
C PRO A 16 4.93 -7.45 -10.22
N THR A 17 3.98 -8.35 -10.43
CA THR A 17 3.39 -9.04 -9.31
C THR A 17 4.46 -9.83 -8.56
N GLY A 18 4.36 -9.84 -7.24
CA GLY A 18 5.35 -10.54 -6.46
C GLY A 18 5.37 -10.05 -5.02
N ILE A 19 6.33 -10.54 -4.29
CA ILE A 19 6.48 -10.18 -2.88
C ILE A 19 7.73 -9.32 -2.73
N TYR A 20 7.55 -8.19 -2.07
CA TYR A 20 8.60 -7.20 -1.90
C TYR A 20 8.77 -6.89 -0.42
N THR A 21 9.91 -6.31 -0.08
CA THR A 21 10.13 -5.80 1.27
C THR A 21 9.82 -4.33 1.26
N GLY A 22 8.96 -3.91 2.18
CA GLY A 22 8.51 -2.53 2.22
C GLY A 22 8.36 -2.01 3.62
N GLU A 23 8.06 -0.74 3.71
CA GLU A 23 7.74 -0.09 4.98
C GLU A 23 6.76 1.02 4.71
N PHE A 24 5.95 1.35 5.71
CA PHE A 24 5.09 2.52 5.59
C PHE A 24 5.94 3.77 5.79
N ILE A 25 5.78 4.72 4.88
CA ILE A 25 6.45 6.01 5.05
C ILE A 25 5.47 7.11 5.43
N SER A 26 4.18 6.85 5.30
CA SER A 26 3.17 7.78 5.76
C SER A 26 1.84 7.07 5.91
N ALA A 27 1.00 7.59 6.78
CA ALA A 27 -0.35 7.08 6.99
C ALA A 27 -1.19 8.28 7.42
N ASN A 28 -2.05 8.76 6.53
CA ASN A 28 -2.81 9.97 6.77
C ASN A 28 -4.26 9.80 6.38
N TYR A 29 -5.13 10.44 7.13
CA TYR A 29 -6.53 10.45 6.79
C TYR A 29 -6.78 11.43 5.66
N LYS A 30 -7.60 11.02 4.72
CA LYS A 30 -7.97 11.83 3.56
C LYS A 30 -9.49 11.83 3.43
N LYS A 31 -10.00 12.81 2.70
CA LYS A 31 -11.42 12.93 2.47
C LYS A 31 -11.66 12.82 0.97
N SER A 32 -12.55 11.91 0.58
CA SER A 32 -12.90 11.76 -0.82
C SER A 32 -13.86 12.85 -1.27
N LYS A 33 -14.12 12.89 -2.56
CA LYS A 33 -15.09 13.85 -3.11
C LYS A 33 -16.48 13.65 -2.53
N ALA A 34 -16.79 12.41 -2.16
CA ALA A 34 -18.08 12.11 -1.56
C ALA A 34 -18.08 12.34 -0.06
N CYS A 35 -17.02 12.97 0.45
CA CYS A 35 -16.88 13.29 1.86
C CYS A 35 -16.71 12.07 2.75
N ASN A 36 -16.27 10.96 2.18
CA ASN A 36 -15.92 9.79 2.97
C ASN A 36 -14.47 9.89 3.42
N ILE A 37 -14.22 9.52 4.65
CA ILE A 37 -12.86 9.58 5.20
C ILE A 37 -12.23 8.21 5.11
N TYR A 38 -11.01 8.17 4.61
CA TYR A 38 -10.25 6.93 4.52
C TYR A 38 -8.81 7.18 4.96
N LEU A 39 -8.14 6.11 5.33
CA LEU A 39 -6.73 6.18 5.71
C LEU A 39 -5.90 5.81 4.50
N LEU A 40 -5.04 6.71 4.07
CA LEU A 40 -4.13 6.48 2.96
C LEU A 40 -2.76 6.14 3.50
N CYS A 41 -2.27 4.96 3.16
CA CYS A 41 -0.95 4.51 3.58
C CYS A 41 -0.05 4.42 2.37
N CYS A 42 1.15 4.93 2.50
CA CYS A 42 2.15 4.85 1.43
C CYS A 42 3.19 3.83 1.82
N VAL A 43 3.35 2.83 0.98
CA VAL A 43 4.33 1.77 1.19
C VAL A 43 5.49 1.99 0.24
N LYS A 44 6.69 2.08 0.79
CA LYS A 44 7.90 2.23 -0.02
C LYS A 44 8.63 0.92 -0.07
N ILE A 45 9.02 0.50 -1.26
CA ILE A 45 9.85 -0.69 -1.44
C ILE A 45 11.25 -0.33 -0.99
N ILE A 46 11.81 -1.09 -0.07
CA ILE A 46 13.07 -0.70 0.57
C ILE A 46 14.28 -1.53 0.15
N GLU A 47 14.09 -2.53 -0.69
CA GLU A 47 15.23 -3.26 -1.21
C GLU A 47 14.89 -3.90 -2.54
N GLY A 48 15.94 -4.30 -3.26
CA GLY A 48 15.77 -4.95 -4.53
C GLY A 48 15.80 -3.97 -5.70
N PHE A 49 15.49 -4.50 -6.87
CA PHE A 49 15.56 -3.72 -8.09
C PHE A 49 14.62 -2.52 -8.08
N TYR A 50 13.48 -2.65 -7.41
CA TYR A 50 12.47 -1.59 -7.39
C TYR A 50 12.53 -0.74 -6.13
N GLN A 51 13.65 -0.76 -5.45
CA GLN A 51 13.83 0.06 -4.25
C GLN A 51 13.47 1.52 -4.56
N GLY A 52 12.69 2.11 -3.68
CA GLY A 52 12.25 3.49 -3.84
C GLY A 52 10.88 3.65 -4.42
N ARG A 53 10.34 2.61 -5.03
CA ARG A 53 8.99 2.68 -5.58
C ARG A 53 7.97 2.73 -4.46
N ILE A 54 6.87 3.41 -4.74
CA ILE A 54 5.82 3.63 -3.75
C ILE A 54 4.52 3.03 -4.24
N VAL A 55 3.84 2.32 -3.36
CA VAL A 55 2.53 1.75 -3.64
C VAL A 55 1.59 2.22 -2.54
N PHE A 56 0.36 2.51 -2.89
CA PHE A 56 -0.62 3.03 -1.95
C PHE A 56 -1.59 1.94 -1.52
N ASP A 57 -1.99 2.02 -0.26
CA ASP A 57 -3.07 1.18 0.24
C ASP A 57 -4.06 2.09 0.96
N TYR A 58 -5.33 1.71 0.88
CA TYR A 58 -6.42 2.52 1.42
C TYR A 58 -7.21 1.70 2.41
N PHE A 59 -7.52 2.30 3.55
CA PHE A 59 -8.31 1.63 4.57
C PHE A 59 -9.50 2.51 4.90
N HIS A 60 -10.69 2.00 4.64
CA HIS A 60 -11.93 2.76 4.89
C HIS A 60 -12.40 2.50 6.30
N VAL A 61 -11.68 3.08 7.27
CA VAL A 61 -11.94 2.83 8.68
C VAL A 61 -13.09 3.66 9.22
N PHE A 62 -13.61 4.58 8.40
CA PHE A 62 -14.83 5.30 8.73
C PHE A 62 -15.85 5.06 7.63
N SER A 63 -16.93 4.40 7.97
CA SER A 63 -17.93 4.02 7.00
C SER A 63 -19.29 3.96 7.70
N ASP A 64 -20.36 4.21 6.93
CA ASP A 64 -21.70 4.04 7.45
C ASP A 64 -22.13 2.58 7.41
N LYS A 65 -21.27 1.69 6.97
CA LYS A 65 -21.52 0.25 6.96
C LYS A 65 -20.69 -0.40 8.05
N PRO A 66 -21.28 -0.69 9.20
CA PRO A 66 -20.51 -1.17 10.34
C PRO A 66 -19.68 -2.42 10.09
N LYS A 67 -20.24 -3.36 9.33
CA LYS A 67 -19.53 -4.60 9.06
C LYS A 67 -18.28 -4.34 8.22
N PHE A 68 -18.44 -3.52 7.20
CA PHE A 68 -17.32 -3.17 6.33
C PHE A 68 -16.24 -2.43 7.13
N MET A 69 -16.66 -1.48 7.96
CA MET A 69 -15.74 -0.72 8.77
C MET A 69 -14.96 -1.63 9.72
N ALA A 70 -15.65 -2.60 10.32
CA ALA A 70 -14.99 -3.53 11.22
C ALA A 70 -13.95 -4.36 10.50
N GLU A 71 -14.24 -4.79 9.28
CA GLU A 71 -13.30 -5.57 8.49
C GLU A 71 -12.07 -4.75 8.15
N GLN A 72 -12.25 -3.48 7.81
CA GLN A 72 -11.14 -2.60 7.49
C GLN A 72 -10.24 -2.38 8.70
N LYS A 73 -10.85 -2.15 9.86
CA LYS A 73 -10.10 -1.96 11.09
C LYS A 73 -9.34 -3.21 11.48
N GLU A 74 -9.95 -4.37 11.24
CA GLU A 74 -9.28 -5.63 11.56
C GLU A 74 -8.06 -5.85 10.66
N LYS A 75 -8.17 -5.50 9.39
CA LYS A 75 -7.02 -5.60 8.49
C LYS A 75 -5.85 -4.75 9.01
N LEU A 76 -6.15 -3.53 9.42
CA LEU A 76 -5.12 -2.63 9.91
C LEU A 76 -4.51 -3.17 11.21
N SER A 77 -5.34 -3.72 12.09
CA SER A 77 -4.86 -4.31 13.33
C SER A 77 -3.93 -5.48 13.08
N LYS A 78 -4.27 -6.31 12.08
CA LYS A 78 -3.42 -7.44 11.74
C LYS A 78 -2.05 -6.98 11.28
N ILE A 79 -1.99 -5.91 10.51
CA ILE A 79 -0.72 -5.37 10.07
C ILE A 79 0.11 -4.92 11.27
N GLY A 80 -0.53 -4.25 12.23
CA GLY A 80 0.17 -3.82 13.42
C GLY A 80 0.76 -4.98 14.20
N ARG A 81 -0.03 -6.05 14.37
CA ARG A 81 0.48 -7.23 15.07
C ARG A 81 1.63 -7.87 14.33
N LEU A 82 1.53 -7.88 13.02
CA LEU A 82 2.54 -8.49 12.16
C LEU A 82 3.90 -7.84 12.33
N ILE A 83 3.92 -6.53 12.47
CA ILE A 83 5.19 -5.80 12.62
C ILE A 83 5.54 -5.58 14.08
N GLY A 84 4.83 -6.22 14.98
CA GLY A 84 5.22 -6.26 16.39
C GLY A 84 4.75 -5.11 17.24
N LEU A 85 3.74 -4.39 16.82
CA LEU A 85 3.26 -3.27 17.61
C LEU A 85 2.36 -3.73 18.75
N PRO A 86 2.48 -3.12 19.91
CA PRO A 86 1.57 -3.41 21.01
C PRO A 86 0.15 -2.98 20.67
N ARG A 87 -0.80 -3.66 21.28
CA ARG A 87 -2.19 -3.29 21.13
C ARG A 87 -2.39 -1.84 21.56
N GLY A 88 -3.19 -1.12 20.78
CA GLY A 88 -3.46 0.27 21.10
C GLY A 88 -2.42 1.25 20.62
N SER A 89 -1.45 0.79 19.83
CA SER A 89 -0.46 1.69 19.25
C SER A 89 -1.12 2.69 18.33
N THR A 90 -0.53 3.87 18.24
CA THR A 90 -1.01 4.90 17.33
C THR A 90 -0.45 4.67 15.93
N LEU A 91 -1.06 5.32 14.95
CA LEU A 91 -0.67 5.14 13.55
C LEU A 91 0.77 5.49 13.27
N ASP A 92 1.29 6.49 13.96
CA ASP A 92 2.67 6.89 13.72
C ASP A 92 3.66 5.79 14.06
N LYS A 93 3.26 4.82 14.87
CA LYS A 93 4.14 3.70 15.20
C LYS A 93 4.30 2.73 14.03
N LEU A 94 3.43 2.80 13.05
CA LEU A 94 3.58 1.97 11.85
C LEU A 94 4.76 2.40 10.99
N ILE A 95 5.11 3.67 11.05
CA ILE A 95 6.07 4.25 10.13
C ILE A 95 7.46 3.68 10.39
N GLY A 96 8.12 3.26 9.30
CA GLY A 96 9.49 2.79 9.37
C GLY A 96 9.67 1.34 9.78
N LYS A 97 8.60 0.62 10.02
CA LYS A 97 8.67 -0.80 10.38
C LYS A 97 8.62 -1.65 9.12
N PRO A 98 9.63 -2.48 8.86
CA PRO A 98 9.63 -3.25 7.61
C PRO A 98 8.72 -4.48 7.69
N PHE A 99 8.25 -4.87 6.51
CA PHE A 99 7.40 -6.04 6.37
C PHE A 99 7.53 -6.54 4.94
N MET A 100 7.00 -7.74 4.69
CA MET A 100 6.85 -8.21 3.32
C MET A 100 5.49 -7.80 2.83
N VAL A 101 5.40 -7.41 1.58
CA VAL A 101 4.14 -6.99 0.99
C VAL A 101 3.96 -7.69 -0.34
N GLU A 102 2.77 -8.25 -0.53
CA GLU A 102 2.43 -8.89 -1.79
C GLU A 102 1.77 -7.86 -2.69
N ILE A 103 2.38 -7.62 -3.83
CA ILE A 103 1.93 -6.61 -4.79
C ILE A 103 1.30 -7.31 -5.97
N GLY A 104 0.11 -6.87 -6.34
CA GLY A 104 -0.55 -7.35 -7.54
C GLY A 104 -0.74 -6.23 -8.53
N GLN A 105 -1.48 -6.52 -9.56
CA GLN A 105 -1.82 -5.53 -10.58
C GLN A 105 -3.30 -5.59 -10.86
N GLU A 106 -3.88 -4.44 -11.12
CA GLU A 106 -5.28 -4.32 -11.48
C GLU A 106 -5.37 -3.43 -12.70
N THR A 107 -6.12 -3.88 -13.70
CA THR A 107 -6.33 -3.10 -14.91
C THR A 107 -7.73 -2.51 -14.86
N ILE A 108 -7.80 -1.20 -15.04
CA ILE A 108 -9.04 -0.46 -14.96
C ILE A 108 -9.28 0.23 -16.30
N GLY A 109 -10.54 0.27 -16.73
CA GLY A 109 -10.88 0.91 -17.99
C GLY A 109 -10.65 0.01 -19.15
N GLY A 110 -10.33 0.61 -20.30
CA GLY A 110 -10.24 -0.15 -21.53
C GLY A 110 -11.63 -0.51 -21.98
N GLY A 111 -11.85 -1.64 -22.46
CA GLY A 111 -13.15 -2.02 -22.92
C GLY A 111 -13.58 -1.15 -24.07
N THR A 112 -14.87 -1.02 -24.24
CA THR A 112 -15.40 -0.46 -25.45
C THR A 112 -15.66 1.02 -25.40
N ILE A 113 -15.72 1.60 -24.24
CA ILE A 113 -16.29 2.91 -24.14
C ILE A 113 -15.27 3.99 -23.93
N ILE A 114 -14.41 3.79 -23.02
CA ILE A 114 -13.55 4.84 -22.54
C ILE A 114 -12.13 4.49 -22.85
N GLY A 115 -11.43 5.36 -23.40
CA GLY A 115 -10.03 5.31 -23.65
C GLY A 115 -9.25 4.08 -23.22
N PRO A 116 -7.93 4.19 -23.18
CA PRO A 116 -7.10 3.03 -22.90
C PRO A 116 -7.23 2.53 -21.48
N SER A 117 -6.94 1.26 -21.28
CA SER A 117 -6.90 0.70 -19.94
C SER A 117 -5.68 1.23 -19.20
N VAL A 118 -5.79 1.24 -17.89
CA VAL A 118 -4.71 1.67 -17.02
C VAL A 118 -4.44 0.55 -16.03
N THR A 119 -3.18 0.17 -15.92
CA THR A 119 -2.78 -0.86 -14.96
C THR A 119 -2.12 -0.18 -13.78
N LYS A 120 -2.58 -0.54 -12.60
CA LYS A 120 -1.99 0.00 -11.38
C LYS A 120 -1.68 -1.12 -10.42
N ASN A 121 -0.82 -0.84 -9.47
CA ASN A 121 -0.48 -1.82 -8.45
C ASN A 121 -1.49 -1.80 -7.32
N THR A 122 -1.74 -2.97 -6.79
CA THR A 122 -2.59 -3.13 -5.61
C THR A 122 -1.82 -3.94 -4.59
N ILE A 123 -2.17 -3.75 -3.33
CA ILE A 123 -1.56 -4.53 -2.27
C ILE A 123 -2.51 -5.66 -1.93
N GLN A 124 -1.99 -6.89 -2.07
CA GLN A 124 -2.79 -8.10 -1.86
C GLN A 124 -2.67 -8.64 -0.45
N GLY A 125 -1.58 -8.34 0.23
CA GLY A 125 -1.40 -8.83 1.57
C GLY A 125 -0.08 -8.40 2.17
N TYR A 126 0.05 -8.64 3.46
CA TYR A 126 1.25 -8.30 4.23
C TYR A 126 1.68 -9.54 5.00
N SER A 127 2.98 -9.65 5.23
CA SER A 127 3.51 -10.75 6.04
C SER A 127 4.79 -10.30 6.71
N LYS A 128 5.25 -11.12 7.65
CA LYS A 128 6.48 -10.81 8.36
C LYS A 128 7.68 -10.96 7.46
N ILE A 129 8.73 -10.21 7.78
CA ILE A 129 10.01 -10.36 7.11
C ILE A 129 10.49 -11.78 7.32
N ARG A 130 10.90 -12.42 6.25
CA ARG A 130 11.40 -13.79 6.32
C ARG A 130 12.90 -13.78 6.53
N GLY A 131 13.40 -14.85 7.15
CA GLY A 131 14.82 -15.05 7.30
C GLY A 131 15.45 -14.13 8.31
N GLY A 132 14.72 -13.48 9.00
CA GLY A 132 15.26 -12.61 10.04
C GLY A 132 15.65 -13.37 11.27
N HIS A 133 15.62 -13.89 10.90
CA HIS A 133 15.88 -14.30 11.84
C HIS A 133 15.68 -14.42 12.57
N GLU A 134 15.53 -14.39 12.47
CA GLU A 134 15.47 -14.78 12.98
C GLU A 134 15.49 -14.85 13.48
#